data_b56dc39ad27d270a75e41042cb98e3f5
#
_entry.id   b56dc39ad27d270a75e41042cb98e3f5
#
_cell.length_a   1.000
_cell.length_b   1.000
_cell.length_c   1.000
_cell.angle_alpha   90.00
_cell.angle_beta   90.00
_cell.angle_gamma   90.00
#
_symmetry.space_group_name_H-M   'P 1'
#
loop_
_entity.id
_entity.type
_entity.pdbx_description
1 polymer ?
#
loop_
_entity_poly.entity_id
_entity_poly.type
_entity_poly.pdbx_seq_one_letter_code
_entity_poly.pdbx_strand_id
1 'polypeptide(L)'
;MAFYTEYISFSRTGDNMKHLNHSLNHVELKDKNLEKSIQTQVKELKKKGIEFVKYQFTDMQGNIREVTLTVEQIRGIGTTSVDGSSVFGKIIPPTESDMLLMPDFSTLIPIPWSKDTARVICNVFYPPEKEDKEMIPFEGCGRSILSSVEHSVNHVLKKRLAQIFPGAKIGKLHAHFAPEIEFLLINGDYDQTKIHLDQNLENNHYFVPPQKKTDDVMKEITRGLGLMGLKKEKFHTEVSTFQFEIGIGHGNVLQIADATMTIKYIIENVAQTHGLKASFIPKFNRKVNGSGMHVHQNLAATVEGKEVNLFFDASSEDGLSHTGRNYFAGLLAYASEITAITNPLPISYKRLVPGREAPTYISWDWLNRTALCRGHSRGIRKVRVEYRSPDPKCNPYLAFAAMLSAGLAGIEEDLELQPCDNRNFYTDHTGVKELPGNLGEALEIMVRSAMLRKRMGNFIIDTLYELGRDLWREYCQEVSDIDIRHYF
;
A
#
# COMPACT_ATOMS: atom_id res chain seq x y z
N MET A 1 21.02 -17.23 -27.71
CA MET A 1 21.19 -15.78 -27.82
C MET A 1 21.46 -15.23 -26.45
N ALA A 2 22.66 -14.72 -26.22
CA ALA A 2 23.09 -14.24 -24.91
C ALA A 2 22.51 -12.85 -24.71
N PHE A 3 21.58 -12.71 -23.75
CA PHE A 3 21.15 -11.40 -23.27
C PHE A 3 22.26 -10.84 -22.37
N TYR A 4 22.92 -9.80 -22.81
CA TYR A 4 23.77 -8.96 -21.97
C TYR A 4 22.88 -8.31 -20.90
N THR A 5 22.99 -8.80 -19.69
CA THR A 5 22.46 -8.15 -18.49
C THR A 5 23.40 -7.01 -18.12
N GLU A 6 23.11 -5.79 -18.52
CA GLU A 6 23.75 -4.61 -17.94
C GLU A 6 23.25 -4.48 -16.48
N TYR A 7 24.16 -4.70 -15.54
CA TYR A 7 23.93 -4.38 -14.14
C TYR A 7 23.95 -2.87 -13.98
N ILE A 8 22.89 -2.32 -13.42
CA ILE A 8 22.83 -0.91 -13.06
C ILE A 8 23.75 -0.73 -11.83
N SER A 9 24.93 -0.18 -12.01
CA SER A 9 25.83 0.14 -10.90
C SER A 9 25.31 1.41 -10.18
N PHE A 10 24.53 1.22 -9.13
CA PHE A 10 24.24 2.30 -8.20
C PHE A 10 25.45 2.47 -7.29
N SER A 11 26.11 3.64 -7.35
CA SER A 11 27.16 3.97 -6.40
C SER A 11 26.52 4.11 -5.00
N ARG A 12 27.03 3.37 -4.01
CA ARG A 12 26.72 3.54 -2.60
C ARG A 12 27.24 4.89 -2.10
N THR A 13 26.67 6.00 -2.57
CA THR A 13 27.03 7.33 -2.06
C THR A 13 26.15 7.64 -0.86
N GLY A 14 26.74 7.55 0.34
CA GLY A 14 26.07 7.75 1.63
C GLY A 14 25.45 9.14 1.89
N ASP A 15 25.39 10.04 0.91
CA ASP A 15 24.86 11.39 1.12
C ASP A 15 23.33 11.48 0.99
N ASN A 16 22.67 10.58 0.24
CA ASN A 16 21.21 10.57 0.13
C ASN A 16 20.50 9.89 1.33
N MET A 17 21.24 9.16 2.15
CA MET A 17 20.70 8.41 3.30
C MET A 17 20.52 9.23 4.58
N LYS A 18 21.14 10.38 4.70
CA LYS A 18 21.08 11.20 5.94
C LYS A 18 19.66 11.68 6.28
N HIS A 19 18.77 11.81 5.30
CA HIS A 19 17.37 12.21 5.53
C HIS A 19 16.46 11.02 5.87
N LEU A 20 16.78 9.81 5.43
CA LEU A 20 16.06 8.57 5.77
C LEU A 20 16.46 8.00 7.15
N ASN A 21 17.71 8.25 7.57
CA ASN A 21 18.29 7.68 8.79
C ASN A 21 17.76 8.25 10.10
N HIS A 22 17.06 9.38 10.13
CA HIS A 22 16.60 9.98 11.39
C HIS A 22 15.37 9.32 12.01
N SER A 23 14.72 8.37 11.33
CA SER A 23 13.46 7.80 11.80
C SER A 23 13.46 6.29 12.06
N LEU A 24 14.38 5.56 11.46
CA LEU A 24 14.59 4.16 11.82
C LEU A 24 15.50 4.16 13.05
N ASN A 25 14.96 3.75 14.20
CA ASN A 25 15.73 3.60 15.44
C ASN A 25 17.03 2.89 15.11
N HIS A 26 18.17 3.49 15.48
CA HIS A 26 19.48 2.87 15.39
C HIS A 26 19.43 1.53 16.12
N VAL A 27 19.34 0.43 15.37
CA VAL A 27 19.28 -0.90 15.95
C VAL A 27 20.69 -1.48 15.89
N GLU A 28 21.30 -1.63 17.06
CA GLU A 28 22.55 -2.36 17.19
C GLU A 28 22.25 -3.87 17.24
N LEU A 29 23.03 -4.68 16.52
CA LEU A 29 22.93 -6.15 16.60
C LEU A 29 23.11 -6.69 18.02
N LYS A 30 23.66 -5.91 18.95
CA LYS A 30 23.94 -6.25 20.36
C LYS A 30 23.07 -5.50 21.38
N ASP A 31 21.83 -5.10 21.02
CA ASP A 31 20.88 -4.52 21.98
C ASP A 31 20.38 -5.59 22.95
N LYS A 32 20.98 -5.63 24.15
CA LYS A 32 20.63 -6.59 25.22
C LYS A 32 19.19 -6.49 25.73
N ASN A 33 18.58 -5.30 25.69
CA ASN A 33 17.21 -5.11 26.15
C ASN A 33 16.24 -5.67 25.13
N LEU A 34 16.47 -5.39 23.84
CA LEU A 34 15.71 -5.94 22.73
C LEU A 34 15.85 -7.47 22.72
N GLU A 35 17.07 -7.98 22.80
CA GLU A 35 17.32 -9.42 22.88
C GLU A 35 16.54 -10.09 24.02
N LYS A 36 16.58 -9.54 25.23
CA LYS A 36 15.83 -10.08 26.39
C LYS A 36 14.33 -10.08 26.14
N SER A 37 13.79 -9.03 25.53
CA SER A 37 12.38 -8.92 25.15
C SER A 37 12.00 -10.03 24.17
N ILE A 38 12.80 -10.22 23.10
CA ILE A 38 12.58 -11.23 22.06
C ILE A 38 12.64 -12.64 22.65
N GLN A 39 13.65 -12.93 23.48
CA GLN A 39 13.76 -14.24 24.13
C GLN A 39 12.59 -14.55 25.06
N THR A 40 11.96 -13.53 25.66
CA THR A 40 10.74 -13.71 26.42
C THR A 40 9.56 -14.09 25.52
N GLN A 41 9.40 -13.44 24.36
CA GLN A 41 8.35 -13.77 23.39
C GLN A 41 8.57 -15.18 22.79
N VAL A 42 9.82 -15.56 22.48
CA VAL A 42 10.18 -16.91 22.02
C VAL A 42 9.76 -17.98 23.04
N LYS A 43 9.98 -17.74 24.34
CA LYS A 43 9.50 -18.64 25.41
C LYS A 43 7.98 -18.78 25.43
N GLU A 44 7.25 -17.68 25.24
CA GLU A 44 5.79 -17.70 25.18
C GLU A 44 5.26 -18.46 23.95
N LEU A 45 5.93 -18.34 22.79
CA LEU A 45 5.60 -19.12 21.60
C LEU A 45 5.71 -20.63 21.89
N LYS A 46 6.82 -21.08 22.51
CA LYS A 46 7.02 -22.49 22.90
C LYS A 46 5.94 -23.00 23.85
N LYS A 47 5.54 -22.19 24.85
CA LYS A 47 4.43 -22.55 25.76
C LYS A 47 3.10 -22.72 25.03
N LYS A 48 2.90 -21.99 23.93
CA LYS A 48 1.70 -22.09 23.06
C LYS A 48 1.79 -23.23 22.05
N GLY A 49 2.85 -24.03 22.04
CA GLY A 49 3.06 -25.11 21.08
C GLY A 49 3.45 -24.64 19.67
N ILE A 50 3.93 -23.40 19.54
CA ILE A 50 4.46 -22.90 18.26
C ILE A 50 5.86 -23.44 18.05
N GLU A 51 6.08 -24.08 16.92
CA GLU A 51 7.35 -24.68 16.51
C GLU A 51 8.04 -23.87 15.41
N PHE A 52 7.26 -23.20 14.56
CA PHE A 52 7.74 -22.47 13.39
C PHE A 52 7.35 -20.98 13.43
N VAL A 53 8.23 -20.13 12.92
CA VAL A 53 7.95 -18.71 12.72
C VAL A 53 8.30 -18.33 11.28
N LYS A 54 7.30 -17.84 10.55
CA LYS A 54 7.44 -17.30 9.21
C LYS A 54 7.86 -15.83 9.28
N TYR A 55 9.05 -15.55 8.79
CA TYR A 55 9.60 -14.21 8.62
C TYR A 55 9.11 -13.67 7.30
N GLN A 56 8.10 -12.80 7.33
CA GLN A 56 7.47 -12.25 6.13
C GLN A 56 7.98 -10.84 5.84
N PHE A 57 8.31 -10.58 4.59
CA PHE A 57 8.62 -9.25 4.08
C PHE A 57 7.96 -9.05 2.72
N THR A 58 7.89 -7.81 2.26
CA THR A 58 7.25 -7.49 0.98
C THR A 58 8.29 -7.00 0.00
N ASP A 59 8.34 -7.60 -1.19
CA ASP A 59 9.19 -7.12 -2.27
C ASP A 59 8.67 -5.79 -2.87
N MET A 60 9.42 -5.18 -3.77
CA MET A 60 9.05 -3.89 -4.35
C MET A 60 7.77 -3.94 -5.19
N GLN A 61 7.43 -5.10 -5.72
CA GLN A 61 6.20 -5.33 -6.50
C GLN A 61 4.96 -5.60 -5.63
N GLY A 62 5.10 -5.65 -4.29
CA GLY A 62 4.00 -5.91 -3.37
C GLY A 62 3.69 -7.38 -3.14
N ASN A 63 4.59 -8.31 -3.48
CA ASN A 63 4.41 -9.72 -3.17
C ASN A 63 4.99 -10.04 -1.79
N ILE A 64 4.31 -10.90 -1.03
CA ILE A 64 4.84 -11.43 0.22
C ILE A 64 5.91 -12.46 -0.10
N ARG A 65 7.07 -12.30 0.55
CA ARG A 65 8.17 -13.26 0.58
C ARG A 65 8.32 -13.76 2.00
N GLU A 66 8.69 -15.02 2.17
CA GLU A 66 8.85 -15.59 3.50
C GLU A 66 10.00 -16.58 3.63
N VAL A 67 10.61 -16.59 4.81
CA VAL A 67 11.55 -17.63 5.27
C VAL A 67 11.01 -18.20 6.57
N THR A 68 10.98 -19.51 6.70
CA THR A 68 10.51 -20.19 7.92
C THR A 68 11.70 -20.62 8.78
N LEU A 69 11.69 -20.20 10.04
CA LEU A 69 12.63 -20.64 11.06
C LEU A 69 11.92 -21.50 12.09
N THR A 70 12.65 -22.45 12.72
CA THR A 70 12.17 -23.05 13.97
C THR A 70 12.34 -22.04 15.10
N VAL A 71 11.49 -22.14 16.12
CA VAL A 71 11.57 -21.24 17.30
C VAL A 71 12.94 -21.33 17.98
N GLU A 72 13.64 -22.48 17.89
CA GLU A 72 15.00 -22.71 18.41
C GLU A 72 16.09 -21.93 17.66
N GLN A 73 15.84 -21.60 16.38
CA GLN A 73 16.79 -20.84 15.55
C GLN A 73 16.76 -19.34 15.84
N ILE A 74 15.71 -18.85 16.52
CA ILE A 74 15.58 -17.44 16.86
C ILE A 74 16.50 -17.08 18.01
N ARG A 75 17.61 -16.40 17.72
CA ARG A 75 18.66 -16.00 18.68
C ARG A 75 18.96 -14.52 18.58
N GLY A 76 19.56 -13.94 19.62
CA GLY A 76 19.91 -12.54 19.67
C GLY A 76 18.68 -11.66 19.45
N ILE A 77 18.79 -10.70 18.54
CA ILE A 77 17.68 -9.84 18.11
C ILE A 77 16.81 -10.47 17.01
N GLY A 78 17.02 -11.75 16.70
CA GLY A 78 16.18 -12.53 15.79
C GLY A 78 16.42 -12.28 14.30
N THR A 79 17.51 -11.68 13.88
CA THR A 79 17.83 -11.49 12.45
C THR A 79 18.12 -12.81 11.75
N THR A 80 17.84 -12.86 10.45
CA THR A 80 18.24 -13.95 9.54
C THR A 80 18.64 -13.41 8.18
N SER A 81 19.55 -14.11 7.48
CA SER A 81 19.98 -13.73 6.14
C SER A 81 19.07 -14.34 5.07
N VAL A 82 18.97 -13.65 3.93
CA VAL A 82 18.30 -14.09 2.71
C VAL A 82 19.12 -13.70 1.49
N ASP A 83 18.99 -14.46 0.41
CA ASP A 83 19.57 -14.10 -0.89
C ASP A 83 18.74 -12.99 -1.53
N GLY A 84 19.25 -11.74 -1.43
CA GLY A 84 18.63 -10.58 -2.04
C GLY A 84 18.65 -10.61 -3.57
N SER A 85 19.66 -11.23 -4.19
CA SER A 85 19.74 -11.29 -5.66
C SER A 85 18.63 -12.13 -6.26
N SER A 86 18.20 -13.19 -5.59
CA SER A 86 17.06 -14.03 -5.98
C SER A 86 15.71 -13.35 -5.74
N VAL A 87 15.61 -12.41 -4.79
CA VAL A 87 14.37 -11.69 -4.47
C VAL A 87 14.23 -10.40 -5.27
N PHE A 88 15.30 -9.60 -5.33
CA PHE A 88 15.28 -8.27 -5.93
C PHE A 88 15.89 -8.23 -7.34
N GLY A 89 16.27 -9.39 -7.88
CA GLY A 89 16.72 -9.57 -9.26
C GLY A 89 17.91 -8.67 -9.64
N LYS A 90 17.79 -7.94 -10.75
CA LYS A 90 18.86 -7.07 -11.28
C LYS A 90 19.34 -5.97 -10.33
N ILE A 91 18.63 -5.72 -9.23
CA ILE A 91 18.91 -4.60 -8.33
C ILE A 91 20.00 -4.95 -7.33
N ILE A 92 20.01 -6.19 -6.86
CA ILE A 92 21.04 -6.73 -5.96
C ILE A 92 21.91 -7.67 -6.76
N PRO A 93 23.20 -7.37 -6.97
CA PRO A 93 24.08 -8.23 -7.75
C PRO A 93 24.37 -9.54 -7.00
N PRO A 94 24.53 -10.66 -7.71
CA PRO A 94 24.87 -11.96 -7.07
C PRO A 94 26.18 -11.94 -6.28
N THR A 95 27.08 -11.00 -6.54
CA THR A 95 28.35 -10.83 -5.84
C THR A 95 28.20 -10.18 -4.45
N GLU A 96 27.04 -9.59 -4.15
CA GLU A 96 26.72 -8.94 -2.88
C GLU A 96 25.27 -9.31 -2.47
N SER A 97 24.93 -10.59 -2.63
CA SER A 97 23.54 -11.07 -2.56
C SER A 97 22.96 -11.10 -1.15
N ASP A 98 23.79 -11.19 -0.12
CA ASP A 98 23.31 -11.36 1.26
C ASP A 98 22.59 -10.10 1.75
N MET A 99 21.36 -10.30 2.23
CA MET A 99 20.55 -9.28 2.88
C MET A 99 20.09 -9.79 4.24
N LEU A 100 19.80 -8.90 5.18
CA LEU A 100 19.30 -9.24 6.50
C LEU A 100 17.82 -8.92 6.64
N LEU A 101 17.04 -9.85 7.15
CA LEU A 101 15.70 -9.63 7.65
C LEU A 101 15.76 -9.26 9.14
N MET A 102 15.21 -8.09 9.47
CA MET A 102 15.02 -7.63 10.84
C MET A 102 13.53 -7.76 11.19
N PRO A 103 13.16 -8.70 12.07
CA PRO A 103 11.77 -8.90 12.46
C PRO A 103 11.29 -7.76 13.39
N ASP A 104 10.09 -7.28 13.12
CA ASP A 104 9.34 -6.45 14.05
C ASP A 104 8.47 -7.34 14.94
N PHE A 105 9.00 -7.71 16.10
CA PHE A 105 8.32 -8.61 17.04
C PHE A 105 7.02 -8.05 17.61
N SER A 106 6.71 -6.76 17.43
CA SER A 106 5.38 -6.22 17.76
C SER A 106 4.28 -6.76 16.84
N THR A 107 4.68 -7.28 15.65
CA THR A 107 3.79 -7.89 14.65
C THR A 107 3.70 -9.41 14.77
N LEU A 108 4.41 -10.02 15.75
CA LEU A 108 4.44 -11.46 15.95
C LEU A 108 3.07 -11.99 16.37
N ILE A 109 2.51 -12.91 15.58
CA ILE A 109 1.17 -13.45 15.83
C ILE A 109 1.04 -14.88 15.30
N PRO A 110 0.35 -15.80 16.02
CA PRO A 110 0.01 -17.12 15.52
C PRO A 110 -0.84 -17.06 14.25
N ILE A 111 -0.61 -17.96 13.31
CA ILE A 111 -1.39 -18.08 12.08
C ILE A 111 -2.65 -18.91 12.37
N PRO A 112 -3.88 -18.39 12.14
CA PRO A 112 -5.13 -19.04 12.57
C PRO A 112 -5.39 -20.42 11.99
N TRP A 113 -4.87 -20.71 10.80
CA TRP A 113 -5.05 -22.00 10.10
C TRP A 113 -3.86 -22.96 10.29
N SER A 114 -2.88 -22.61 11.13
CA SER A 114 -1.75 -23.48 11.49
C SER A 114 -1.59 -23.51 13.01
N LYS A 115 -1.62 -24.71 13.58
CA LYS A 115 -1.58 -24.87 15.04
C LYS A 115 -0.18 -24.64 15.65
N ASP A 116 0.85 -24.79 14.85
CA ASP A 116 2.26 -24.80 15.25
C ASP A 116 3.08 -23.65 14.69
N THR A 117 2.44 -22.72 13.96
CA THR A 117 3.13 -21.68 13.19
C THR A 117 2.67 -20.29 13.60
N ALA A 118 3.63 -19.40 13.82
CA ALA A 118 3.41 -17.95 13.92
C ALA A 118 4.05 -17.24 12.73
N ARG A 119 3.74 -15.95 12.56
CA ARG A 119 4.43 -15.09 11.60
C ARG A 119 4.90 -13.81 12.25
N VAL A 120 5.94 -13.20 11.69
CA VAL A 120 6.45 -11.87 12.04
C VAL A 120 6.74 -11.10 10.77
N ILE A 121 6.47 -9.78 10.75
CA ILE A 121 6.81 -8.91 9.62
C ILE A 121 8.23 -8.39 9.79
N CYS A 122 8.99 -8.38 8.69
CA CYS A 122 10.39 -7.99 8.69
C CYS A 122 10.63 -6.75 7.81
N ASN A 123 11.57 -5.93 8.25
CA ASN A 123 12.26 -4.97 7.39
C ASN A 123 13.50 -5.62 6.78
N VAL A 124 13.96 -5.09 5.66
CA VAL A 124 15.16 -5.56 4.95
C VAL A 124 16.30 -4.58 5.14
N PHE A 125 17.48 -5.10 5.44
CA PHE A 125 18.70 -4.33 5.68
C PHE A 125 19.86 -4.89 4.86
N TYR A 126 20.87 -4.04 4.61
CA TYR A 126 22.19 -4.52 4.18
C TYR A 126 22.93 -5.17 5.34
N PRO A 127 23.74 -6.21 5.09
CA PRO A 127 24.63 -6.75 6.11
C PRO A 127 25.59 -5.65 6.62
N PRO A 128 25.82 -5.58 7.93
CA PRO A 128 26.80 -4.64 8.45
C PRO A 128 28.23 -5.08 8.05
N GLU A 129 29.08 -4.14 7.69
CA GLU A 129 30.49 -4.43 7.34
C GLU A 129 31.29 -5.01 8.52
N LYS A 130 30.87 -4.74 9.75
CA LYS A 130 31.40 -5.26 11.01
C LYS A 130 30.28 -5.40 12.03
N GLU A 131 30.43 -6.33 12.98
CA GLU A 131 29.42 -6.65 14.00
C GLU A 131 29.03 -5.48 14.92
N ASP A 132 29.85 -4.47 15.05
CA ASP A 132 29.66 -3.29 15.90
C ASP A 132 29.21 -2.05 15.12
N LYS A 133 29.00 -2.20 13.79
CA LYS A 133 28.45 -1.11 12.95
C LYS A 133 26.93 -1.17 12.91
N GLU A 134 26.37 0.01 12.73
CA GLU A 134 24.95 0.22 12.52
C GLU A 134 24.47 -0.48 11.25
N MET A 135 23.29 -1.09 11.30
CA MET A 135 22.64 -1.68 10.15
C MET A 135 22.03 -0.59 9.27
N ILE A 136 22.25 -0.70 7.98
CA ILE A 136 21.72 0.22 6.98
C ILE A 136 20.45 -0.38 6.38
N PRO A 137 19.28 0.32 6.49
CA PRO A 137 18.06 -0.13 5.83
C PRO A 137 18.23 -0.22 4.32
N PHE A 138 17.67 -1.26 3.71
CA PHE A 138 17.64 -1.38 2.27
C PHE A 138 16.68 -0.34 1.67
N GLU A 139 17.15 0.50 0.75
CA GLU A 139 16.38 1.59 0.14
C GLU A 139 15.20 1.10 -0.71
N GLY A 140 15.16 -0.19 -1.06
CA GLY A 140 14.03 -0.84 -1.72
C GLY A 140 12.99 -1.43 -0.76
N CYS A 141 13.21 -1.35 0.57
CA CYS A 141 12.25 -1.84 1.56
C CYS A 141 11.07 -0.87 1.70
N GLY A 142 9.93 -1.18 1.07
CA GLY A 142 8.73 -0.33 1.10
C GLY A 142 8.24 -0.01 2.52
N ARG A 143 8.32 -0.98 3.45
CA ARG A 143 7.92 -0.79 4.85
C ARG A 143 8.81 0.26 5.56
N SER A 144 10.11 0.23 5.33
CA SER A 144 11.04 1.23 5.85
C SER A 144 10.81 2.61 5.24
N ILE A 145 10.53 2.68 3.93
CA ILE A 145 10.19 3.93 3.23
C ILE A 145 8.93 4.56 3.83
N LEU A 146 7.85 3.77 4.00
CA LEU A 146 6.60 4.28 4.58
C LEU A 146 6.83 4.78 6.01
N SER A 147 7.57 4.05 6.84
CA SER A 147 7.95 4.48 8.19
C SER A 147 8.67 5.83 8.18
N SER A 148 9.61 6.05 7.26
CA SER A 148 10.32 7.31 7.11
C SER A 148 9.39 8.45 6.69
N VAL A 149 8.52 8.22 5.72
CA VAL A 149 7.53 9.22 5.28
C VAL A 149 6.56 9.57 6.42
N GLU A 150 6.11 8.58 7.19
CA GLU A 150 5.27 8.82 8.37
C GLU A 150 5.95 9.71 9.41
N HIS A 151 7.23 9.49 9.70
CA HIS A 151 7.99 10.34 10.62
C HIS A 151 8.08 11.80 10.14
N SER A 152 8.09 12.03 8.83
CA SER A 152 8.11 13.37 8.26
C SER A 152 6.84 14.19 8.57
N VAL A 153 5.71 13.54 8.95
CA VAL A 153 4.49 14.21 9.42
C VAL A 153 4.78 15.15 10.58
N ASN A 154 5.61 14.71 11.52
CA ASN A 154 6.00 15.54 12.67
C ASN A 154 6.74 16.80 12.23
N HIS A 155 7.66 16.67 11.27
CA HIS A 155 8.43 17.79 10.76
C HIS A 155 7.55 18.82 10.04
N VAL A 156 6.70 18.34 9.13
CA VAL A 156 5.80 19.19 8.32
C VAL A 156 4.78 19.91 9.18
N LEU A 157 4.18 19.24 10.16
CA LEU A 157 3.08 19.80 10.95
C LEU A 157 3.52 20.60 12.17
N LYS A 158 4.77 20.47 12.64
CA LYS A 158 5.22 21.11 13.89
C LYS A 158 4.94 22.62 13.94
N LYS A 159 5.29 23.34 12.90
CA LYS A 159 5.09 24.81 12.83
C LYS A 159 3.59 25.15 12.77
N ARG A 160 2.81 24.43 11.98
CA ARG A 160 1.38 24.63 11.79
C ARG A 160 0.60 24.36 13.07
N LEU A 161 0.92 23.29 13.78
CA LEU A 161 0.26 22.96 15.05
C LEU A 161 0.51 23.99 16.14
N ALA A 162 1.71 24.57 16.19
CA ALA A 162 1.98 25.68 17.12
C ALA A 162 1.13 26.93 16.84
N GLN A 163 0.74 27.15 15.58
CA GLN A 163 -0.18 28.24 15.20
C GLN A 163 -1.65 27.92 15.50
N ILE A 164 -2.08 26.66 15.22
CA ILE A 164 -3.47 26.23 15.44
C ILE A 164 -3.77 26.07 16.95
N PHE A 165 -2.80 25.59 17.73
CA PHE A 165 -2.96 25.29 19.16
C PHE A 165 -1.88 26.02 19.98
N PRO A 166 -1.91 27.36 20.06
CA PRO A 166 -0.88 28.14 20.75
C PRO A 166 -0.82 27.79 22.25
N GLY A 167 0.38 27.40 22.70
CA GLY A 167 0.62 27.02 24.09
C GLY A 167 0.12 25.63 24.51
N ALA A 168 -0.60 24.90 23.67
CA ALA A 168 -1.08 23.56 24.02
C ALA A 168 0.05 22.52 23.97
N LYS A 169 -0.05 21.50 24.82
CA LYS A 169 0.84 20.34 24.78
C LYS A 169 0.45 19.43 23.62
N ILE A 170 1.29 19.41 22.58
CA ILE A 170 1.15 18.53 21.41
C ILE A 170 1.88 17.22 21.73
N GLY A 171 1.15 16.12 21.64
CA GLY A 171 1.67 14.76 21.75
C GLY A 171 1.96 14.13 20.39
N LYS A 172 1.60 12.85 20.23
CA LYS A 172 1.85 12.07 19.01
C LYS A 172 1.01 12.57 17.84
N LEU A 173 1.62 12.62 16.66
CA LEU A 173 0.95 12.85 15.39
C LEU A 173 0.69 11.52 14.68
N HIS A 174 -0.42 11.44 13.97
CA HIS A 174 -0.86 10.23 13.30
C HIS A 174 -1.30 10.54 11.86
N ALA A 175 -0.82 9.75 10.91
CA ALA A 175 -1.47 9.62 9.62
C ALA A 175 -2.38 8.40 9.70
N HIS A 176 -3.70 8.61 9.63
CA HIS A 176 -4.68 7.54 9.67
C HIS A 176 -5.13 7.19 8.26
N PHE A 177 -5.01 5.90 7.93
CA PHE A 177 -5.44 5.34 6.66
C PHE A 177 -6.45 4.22 6.89
N ALA A 178 -7.32 3.98 5.90
CA ALA A 178 -8.27 2.87 5.88
C ALA A 178 -8.57 2.49 4.42
N PRO A 179 -7.99 1.40 3.90
CA PRO A 179 -8.30 0.92 2.55
C PRO A 179 -9.57 0.08 2.52
N GLU A 180 -10.27 0.13 1.37
CA GLU A 180 -11.32 -0.78 0.95
C GLU A 180 -10.73 -1.66 -0.15
N ILE A 181 -10.58 -2.97 0.11
CA ILE A 181 -9.88 -3.88 -0.78
C ILE A 181 -10.88 -4.70 -1.57
N GLU A 182 -10.93 -4.50 -2.88
CA GLU A 182 -11.73 -5.30 -3.80
C GLU A 182 -10.91 -6.47 -4.36
N PHE A 183 -11.53 -7.64 -4.47
CA PHE A 183 -10.91 -8.86 -4.97
C PHE A 183 -11.93 -9.82 -5.54
N LEU A 184 -11.44 -10.83 -6.27
CA LEU A 184 -12.25 -11.87 -6.86
C LEU A 184 -12.07 -13.19 -6.10
N LEU A 185 -13.17 -13.93 -5.91
CA LEU A 185 -13.16 -15.34 -5.50
C LEU A 185 -13.68 -16.20 -6.64
N ILE A 186 -12.78 -16.96 -7.25
CA ILE A 186 -13.06 -17.77 -8.45
C ILE A 186 -12.89 -19.23 -8.09
N ASN A 187 -13.70 -20.15 -8.70
CA ASN A 187 -13.51 -21.57 -8.51
C ASN A 187 -12.09 -22.00 -8.88
N GLY A 188 -11.50 -22.91 -8.09
CA GLY A 188 -10.12 -23.31 -8.25
C GLY A 188 -9.77 -23.97 -9.59
N ASP A 189 -10.77 -24.61 -10.22
CA ASP A 189 -10.72 -25.20 -11.55
C ASP A 189 -11.04 -24.21 -12.68
N TYR A 190 -11.48 -22.98 -12.35
CA TYR A 190 -11.75 -21.95 -13.34
C TYR A 190 -10.43 -21.43 -13.94
N ASP A 191 -10.34 -21.46 -15.27
CA ASP A 191 -9.18 -20.94 -15.99
C ASP A 191 -9.15 -19.40 -15.93
N GLN A 192 -8.32 -18.85 -15.05
CA GLN A 192 -8.21 -17.42 -14.86
C GLN A 192 -7.70 -16.69 -16.11
N THR A 193 -6.94 -17.36 -16.96
CA THR A 193 -6.42 -16.77 -18.21
C THR A 193 -7.51 -16.57 -19.25
N LYS A 194 -8.65 -17.27 -19.11
CA LYS A 194 -9.81 -17.19 -19.99
C LYS A 194 -10.99 -16.40 -19.42
N ILE A 195 -10.87 -15.86 -18.21
CA ILE A 195 -11.97 -15.13 -17.56
C ILE A 195 -12.47 -13.94 -18.40
N HIS A 196 -11.61 -13.32 -19.19
CA HIS A 196 -11.96 -12.23 -20.10
C HIS A 196 -12.85 -12.67 -21.28
N LEU A 197 -12.93 -13.97 -21.56
CA LEU A 197 -13.78 -14.56 -22.60
C LEU A 197 -15.19 -14.92 -22.08
N ASP A 198 -15.40 -14.98 -20.76
CA ASP A 198 -16.69 -15.34 -20.17
C ASP A 198 -17.75 -14.30 -20.54
N GLN A 199 -18.83 -14.77 -21.14
CA GLN A 199 -19.95 -13.95 -21.59
C GLN A 199 -21.04 -13.78 -20.50
N ASN A 200 -20.98 -14.57 -19.42
CA ASN A 200 -21.94 -14.55 -18.31
C ASN A 200 -21.55 -13.54 -17.21
N LEU A 201 -20.47 -12.78 -17.40
CA LEU A 201 -20.05 -11.75 -16.45
C LEU A 201 -20.89 -10.48 -16.64
N GLU A 202 -21.37 -9.93 -15.54
CA GLU A 202 -22.23 -8.76 -15.51
C GLU A 202 -21.99 -7.85 -14.29
N ASN A 203 -22.56 -6.65 -14.29
CA ASN A 203 -22.42 -5.61 -13.25
C ASN A 203 -23.72 -5.44 -12.46
N ASN A 204 -24.29 -6.49 -11.89
CA ASN A 204 -25.54 -6.43 -11.12
C ASN A 204 -25.48 -7.15 -9.78
N HIS A 205 -24.27 -7.37 -9.25
CA HIS A 205 -24.03 -8.15 -8.04
C HIS A 205 -23.87 -7.31 -6.76
N TYR A 206 -23.93 -5.97 -6.84
CA TYR A 206 -23.73 -5.12 -5.67
C TYR A 206 -24.76 -5.40 -4.57
N PHE A 207 -24.24 -5.79 -3.39
CA PHE A 207 -25.04 -6.24 -2.22
C PHE A 207 -25.97 -7.44 -2.46
N VAL A 208 -25.82 -8.16 -3.55
CA VAL A 208 -26.54 -9.42 -3.75
C VAL A 208 -26.02 -10.44 -2.73
N PRO A 209 -26.89 -11.19 -2.02
CA PRO A 209 -26.44 -12.22 -1.10
C PRO A 209 -25.50 -13.22 -1.79
N PRO A 210 -24.30 -13.47 -1.23
CA PRO A 210 -23.35 -14.39 -1.85
C PRO A 210 -23.89 -15.83 -1.82
N GLN A 211 -23.44 -16.66 -2.75
CA GLN A 211 -23.68 -18.08 -2.71
C GLN A 211 -23.10 -18.67 -1.40
N LYS A 212 -23.70 -19.75 -0.88
CA LYS A 212 -23.31 -20.34 0.40
C LYS A 212 -21.80 -20.58 0.52
N LYS A 213 -21.17 -21.14 -0.52
CA LYS A 213 -19.71 -21.43 -0.52
C LYS A 213 -18.88 -20.16 -0.32
N THR A 214 -19.16 -19.10 -1.05
CA THR A 214 -18.45 -17.82 -0.93
C THR A 214 -18.77 -17.08 0.36
N ASP A 215 -20.01 -17.18 0.88
CA ASP A 215 -20.39 -16.65 2.18
C ASP A 215 -19.61 -17.33 3.33
N ASP A 216 -19.47 -18.66 3.29
CA ASP A 216 -18.68 -19.41 4.26
C ASP A 216 -17.20 -18.99 4.23
N VAL A 217 -16.61 -18.81 3.04
CA VAL A 217 -15.24 -18.28 2.85
C VAL A 217 -15.10 -16.88 3.43
N MET A 218 -16.02 -15.96 3.12
CA MET A 218 -15.99 -14.58 3.64
C MET A 218 -16.09 -14.53 5.15
N LYS A 219 -16.90 -15.41 5.77
CA LYS A 219 -16.99 -15.53 7.22
C LYS A 219 -15.70 -16.06 7.83
N GLU A 220 -15.04 -17.02 7.18
CA GLU A 220 -13.76 -17.55 7.66
C GLU A 220 -12.63 -16.52 7.53
N ILE A 221 -12.53 -15.82 6.39
CA ILE A 221 -11.64 -14.66 6.23
C ILE A 221 -11.87 -13.67 7.38
N THR A 222 -13.13 -13.32 7.65
CA THR A 222 -13.50 -12.37 8.69
C THR A 222 -13.09 -12.83 10.09
N ARG A 223 -13.20 -14.13 10.40
CA ARG A 223 -12.71 -14.70 11.67
C ARG A 223 -11.18 -14.66 11.74
N GLY A 224 -10.49 -15.02 10.63
CA GLY A 224 -9.05 -14.94 10.52
C GLY A 224 -8.50 -13.55 10.80
N LEU A 225 -9.15 -12.51 10.24
CA LEU A 225 -8.82 -11.11 10.54
C LEU A 225 -8.91 -10.81 12.04
N GLY A 226 -10.02 -11.19 12.67
CA GLY A 226 -10.21 -10.99 14.12
C GLY A 226 -9.16 -11.70 14.96
N LEU A 227 -8.81 -12.96 14.62
CA LEU A 227 -7.77 -13.74 15.30
C LEU A 227 -6.38 -13.14 15.13
N MET A 228 -6.12 -12.45 14.00
CA MET A 228 -4.88 -11.70 13.77
C MET A 228 -4.94 -10.24 14.26
N GLY A 229 -5.90 -9.90 15.13
CA GLY A 229 -6.00 -8.60 15.79
C GLY A 229 -6.41 -7.44 14.87
N LEU A 230 -6.86 -7.72 13.66
CA LEU A 230 -7.24 -6.69 12.69
C LEU A 230 -8.69 -6.23 12.91
N LYS A 231 -8.86 -4.90 12.99
CA LYS A 231 -10.18 -4.29 13.04
C LYS A 231 -10.82 -4.32 11.66
N LYS A 232 -11.88 -5.09 11.52
CA LYS A 232 -12.72 -5.13 10.31
C LYS A 232 -13.88 -4.15 10.44
N GLU A 233 -14.31 -3.57 9.32
CA GLU A 233 -15.56 -2.80 9.26
C GLU A 233 -16.68 -3.66 8.69
N LYS A 234 -16.63 -3.95 7.41
CA LYS A 234 -17.66 -4.71 6.69
C LYS A 234 -17.06 -5.49 5.54
N PHE A 235 -17.80 -6.46 5.05
CA PHE A 235 -17.58 -7.09 3.75
C PHE A 235 -18.90 -7.22 3.00
N HIS A 236 -18.85 -7.23 1.67
CA HIS A 236 -20.00 -7.44 0.80
C HIS A 236 -19.58 -7.89 -0.59
N THR A 237 -20.56 -8.34 -1.38
CA THR A 237 -20.39 -8.55 -2.81
C THR A 237 -20.31 -7.19 -3.50
N GLU A 238 -19.37 -7.07 -4.43
CA GLU A 238 -19.18 -5.90 -5.26
C GLU A 238 -19.99 -5.98 -6.57
N VAL A 239 -19.89 -4.92 -7.40
CA VAL A 239 -20.71 -4.73 -8.61
C VAL A 239 -20.54 -5.88 -9.60
N SER A 240 -19.33 -6.38 -9.78
CA SER A 240 -19.01 -7.40 -10.79
C SER A 240 -19.18 -8.81 -10.26
N THR A 241 -19.52 -9.75 -11.14
CA THR A 241 -19.57 -11.19 -10.84
C THR A 241 -18.26 -11.64 -10.19
N PHE A 242 -18.34 -12.47 -9.14
CA PHE A 242 -17.24 -13.01 -8.33
C PHE A 242 -16.47 -11.98 -7.49
N GLN A 243 -16.86 -10.71 -7.51
CA GLN A 243 -16.16 -9.63 -6.83
C GLN A 243 -16.70 -9.40 -5.42
N PHE A 244 -15.78 -9.17 -4.49
CA PHE A 244 -16.02 -8.89 -3.09
C PHE A 244 -15.20 -7.69 -2.66
N GLU A 245 -15.69 -6.97 -1.66
CA GLU A 245 -14.97 -5.90 -0.99
C GLU A 245 -14.85 -6.20 0.50
N ILE A 246 -13.70 -5.88 1.08
CA ILE A 246 -13.48 -5.88 2.51
C ILE A 246 -12.86 -4.56 2.96
N GLY A 247 -13.55 -3.87 3.87
CA GLY A 247 -13.05 -2.66 4.52
C GLY A 247 -12.37 -2.98 5.85
N ILE A 248 -11.26 -2.32 6.13
CA ILE A 248 -10.58 -2.35 7.42
C ILE A 248 -10.73 -1.02 8.15
N GLY A 249 -10.82 -1.11 9.48
CA GLY A 249 -10.90 0.07 10.33
C GLY A 249 -9.66 0.94 10.21
N HIS A 250 -9.84 2.25 10.33
CA HIS A 250 -8.75 3.21 10.29
C HIS A 250 -7.73 2.98 11.40
N GLY A 251 -6.49 3.29 11.10
CA GLY A 251 -5.37 3.20 12.04
C GLY A 251 -4.12 3.89 11.49
N ASN A 252 -3.05 3.80 12.25
CA ASN A 252 -1.75 4.31 11.84
C ASN A 252 -1.32 3.74 10.49
N VAL A 253 -0.79 4.58 9.61
CA VAL A 253 -0.53 4.25 8.21
C VAL A 253 0.39 3.04 8.03
N LEU A 254 1.45 2.89 8.84
CA LEU A 254 2.33 1.74 8.78
C LEU A 254 1.61 0.45 9.21
N GLN A 255 0.86 0.49 10.30
CA GLN A 255 0.08 -0.65 10.79
C GLN A 255 -1.01 -1.06 9.78
N ILE A 256 -1.62 -0.09 9.10
CA ILE A 256 -2.63 -0.35 8.07
C ILE A 256 -2.01 -0.94 6.80
N ALA A 257 -0.79 -0.55 6.42
CA ALA A 257 -0.07 -1.21 5.33
C ALA A 257 0.27 -2.66 5.68
N ASP A 258 0.77 -2.93 6.90
CA ASP A 258 0.98 -4.28 7.44
C ASP A 258 -0.33 -5.10 7.44
N ALA A 259 -1.44 -4.47 7.86
CA ALA A 259 -2.78 -5.08 7.85
C ALA A 259 -3.25 -5.39 6.42
N THR A 260 -3.03 -4.49 5.46
CA THR A 260 -3.40 -4.69 4.05
C THR A 260 -2.71 -5.91 3.45
N MET A 261 -1.41 -6.07 3.67
CA MET A 261 -0.67 -7.27 3.25
C MET A 261 -1.17 -8.52 3.96
N THR A 262 -1.45 -8.41 5.26
CA THR A 262 -1.99 -9.53 6.06
C THR A 262 -3.36 -9.99 5.55
N ILE A 263 -4.24 -9.06 5.18
CA ILE A 263 -5.56 -9.37 4.62
C ILE A 263 -5.45 -10.13 3.32
N LYS A 264 -4.58 -9.67 2.40
CA LYS A 264 -4.32 -10.39 1.15
C LYS A 264 -3.85 -11.82 1.42
N TYR A 265 -2.92 -11.99 2.37
CA TYR A 265 -2.42 -13.31 2.78
C TYR A 265 -3.52 -14.21 3.35
N ILE A 266 -4.41 -13.66 4.20
CA ILE A 266 -5.55 -14.42 4.75
C ILE A 266 -6.52 -14.82 3.63
N ILE A 267 -6.89 -13.88 2.75
CA ILE A 267 -7.82 -14.11 1.65
C ILE A 267 -7.33 -15.23 0.75
N GLU A 268 -6.05 -15.21 0.35
CA GLU A 268 -5.45 -16.22 -0.51
C GLU A 268 -5.43 -17.60 0.16
N ASN A 269 -4.99 -17.68 1.41
CA ASN A 269 -4.91 -18.95 2.13
C ASN A 269 -6.29 -19.54 2.41
N VAL A 270 -7.25 -18.75 2.90
CA VAL A 270 -8.61 -19.23 3.17
C VAL A 270 -9.31 -19.63 1.88
N ALA A 271 -9.20 -18.85 0.80
CA ALA A 271 -9.77 -19.23 -0.50
C ALA A 271 -9.26 -20.60 -0.94
N GLN A 272 -7.95 -20.84 -0.83
CA GLN A 272 -7.33 -22.11 -1.21
C GLN A 272 -7.87 -23.30 -0.40
N THR A 273 -8.11 -23.17 0.91
CA THR A 273 -8.67 -24.26 1.74
C THR A 273 -10.09 -24.65 1.33
N HIS A 274 -10.82 -23.75 0.66
CA HIS A 274 -12.16 -23.98 0.12
C HIS A 274 -12.17 -24.36 -1.38
N GLY A 275 -11.01 -24.61 -1.98
CA GLY A 275 -10.89 -24.89 -3.41
C GLY A 275 -11.27 -23.70 -4.29
N LEU A 276 -11.07 -22.47 -3.79
CA LEU A 276 -11.20 -21.23 -4.55
C LEU A 276 -9.82 -20.62 -4.80
N LYS A 277 -9.74 -19.73 -5.80
CA LYS A 277 -8.59 -18.85 -6.03
C LYS A 277 -9.01 -17.41 -5.75
N ALA A 278 -8.23 -16.72 -4.96
CA ALA A 278 -8.35 -15.27 -4.80
C ALA A 278 -7.52 -14.56 -5.87
N SER A 279 -8.03 -13.43 -6.38
CA SER A 279 -7.31 -12.60 -7.34
C SER A 279 -7.54 -11.12 -7.05
N PHE A 280 -6.43 -10.37 -7.03
CA PHE A 280 -6.42 -8.91 -6.84
C PHE A 280 -6.17 -8.18 -8.17
N ILE A 281 -6.50 -8.80 -9.30
CA ILE A 281 -6.29 -8.21 -10.62
C ILE A 281 -7.14 -6.94 -10.80
N PRO A 282 -6.56 -5.82 -11.27
CA PRO A 282 -7.28 -4.56 -11.43
C PRO A 282 -8.44 -4.61 -12.43
N LYS A 283 -8.30 -5.43 -13.48
CA LYS A 283 -9.32 -5.60 -14.53
C LYS A 283 -9.26 -7.02 -15.06
N PHE A 284 -10.35 -7.76 -14.95
CA PHE A 284 -10.42 -9.16 -15.39
C PHE A 284 -11.29 -9.39 -16.63
N ASN A 285 -12.20 -8.46 -16.94
CA ASN A 285 -13.03 -8.54 -18.14
C ASN A 285 -13.42 -7.13 -18.62
N ARG A 286 -13.50 -6.95 -19.96
CA ARG A 286 -13.86 -5.65 -20.58
C ARG A 286 -15.27 -5.21 -20.29
N LYS A 287 -16.22 -6.15 -20.02
CA LYS A 287 -17.65 -5.87 -19.86
C LYS A 287 -18.00 -5.38 -18.45
N VAL A 288 -17.26 -5.81 -17.45
CA VAL A 288 -17.53 -5.54 -16.04
C VAL A 288 -16.53 -4.57 -15.43
N ASN A 289 -16.87 -4.01 -14.29
CA ASN A 289 -15.99 -3.11 -13.54
C ASN A 289 -14.71 -3.81 -13.09
N GLY A 290 -13.65 -3.06 -12.87
CA GLY A 290 -12.40 -3.55 -12.31
C GLY A 290 -12.41 -3.54 -10.79
N SER A 291 -11.33 -4.02 -10.18
CA SER A 291 -11.13 -3.98 -8.72
C SER A 291 -10.27 -2.79 -8.33
N GLY A 292 -10.75 -2.01 -7.37
CA GLY A 292 -10.07 -0.87 -6.77
C GLY A 292 -9.55 -1.17 -5.36
N MET A 293 -8.72 -0.25 -4.86
CA MET A 293 -8.36 -0.17 -3.46
C MET A 293 -8.50 1.31 -3.05
N HIS A 294 -9.71 1.72 -2.73
CA HIS A 294 -9.96 3.09 -2.27
C HIS A 294 -9.32 3.31 -0.91
N VAL A 295 -8.67 4.45 -0.70
CA VAL A 295 -7.92 4.69 0.53
C VAL A 295 -8.43 5.96 1.22
N HIS A 296 -9.13 5.78 2.34
CA HIS A 296 -9.50 6.86 3.23
C HIS A 296 -8.30 7.36 4.03
N GLN A 297 -8.15 8.67 4.16
CA GLN A 297 -7.00 9.30 4.81
C GLN A 297 -7.43 10.51 5.64
N ASN A 298 -6.78 10.68 6.80
CA ASN A 298 -6.75 11.93 7.53
C ASN A 298 -5.47 12.04 8.36
N LEU A 299 -5.22 13.23 8.89
CA LEU A 299 -4.17 13.48 9.86
C LEU A 299 -4.80 13.80 11.21
N ALA A 300 -4.19 13.31 12.28
CA ALA A 300 -4.62 13.57 13.65
C ALA A 300 -3.44 13.93 14.55
N ALA A 301 -3.71 14.65 15.62
CA ALA A 301 -2.74 14.98 16.65
C ALA A 301 -3.32 14.71 18.03
N THR A 302 -2.49 14.26 18.97
CA THR A 302 -2.86 14.28 20.38
C THR A 302 -2.60 15.69 20.92
N VAL A 303 -3.69 16.40 21.29
CA VAL A 303 -3.63 17.75 21.88
C VAL A 303 -4.22 17.67 23.27
N GLU A 304 -3.46 18.06 24.30
CA GLU A 304 -3.88 17.96 25.72
C GLU A 304 -4.41 16.58 26.09
N GLY A 305 -3.77 15.52 25.57
CA GLY A 305 -4.13 14.12 25.82
C GLY A 305 -5.35 13.61 25.05
N LYS A 306 -5.97 14.40 24.16
CA LYS A 306 -7.11 14.01 23.32
C LYS A 306 -6.71 13.99 21.86
N GLU A 307 -7.22 13.00 21.13
CA GLU A 307 -7.03 12.94 19.67
C GLU A 307 -7.92 13.97 18.97
N VAL A 308 -7.32 14.78 18.10
CA VAL A 308 -7.98 15.82 17.30
C VAL A 308 -7.72 15.52 15.82
N ASN A 309 -8.79 15.47 15.02
CA ASN A 309 -8.70 15.37 13.56
C ASN A 309 -8.28 16.74 13.00
N LEU A 310 -7.11 16.78 12.35
CA LEU A 310 -6.54 18.02 11.81
C LEU A 310 -7.22 18.49 10.50
N PHE A 311 -8.06 17.66 9.90
CA PHE A 311 -8.85 18.06 8.73
C PHE A 311 -10.16 18.77 9.10
N PHE A 312 -10.54 18.77 10.39
CA PHE A 312 -11.79 19.40 10.82
C PHE A 312 -11.56 20.78 11.42
N ASP A 313 -12.40 21.73 11.00
CA ASP A 313 -12.52 23.06 11.59
C ASP A 313 -14.00 23.43 11.70
N ALA A 314 -14.48 23.62 12.93
CA ALA A 314 -15.88 23.97 13.20
C ALA A 314 -16.27 25.39 12.74
N SER A 315 -15.29 26.27 12.49
CA SER A 315 -15.52 27.63 12.01
C SER A 315 -15.63 27.71 10.48
N SER A 316 -15.20 26.66 9.76
CA SER A 316 -15.33 26.57 8.32
C SER A 316 -16.74 26.16 7.90
N GLU A 317 -17.30 26.77 6.84
CA GLU A 317 -18.64 26.50 6.34
C GLU A 317 -18.89 25.01 6.01
N ASP A 318 -17.91 24.36 5.43
CA ASP A 318 -17.97 22.94 5.07
C ASP A 318 -17.31 22.01 6.08
N GLY A 319 -16.78 22.58 7.18
CA GLY A 319 -16.06 21.85 8.24
C GLY A 319 -14.66 21.38 7.85
N LEU A 320 -14.12 21.76 6.67
CA LEU A 320 -12.79 21.41 6.25
C LEU A 320 -11.77 22.47 6.71
N SER A 321 -10.78 22.05 7.47
CA SER A 321 -9.70 22.94 7.94
C SER A 321 -8.77 23.36 6.81
N HIS A 322 -7.98 24.41 7.05
CA HIS A 322 -6.91 24.82 6.14
C HIS A 322 -5.89 23.69 5.89
N THR A 323 -5.52 22.95 6.94
CA THR A 323 -4.64 21.76 6.82
C THR A 323 -5.27 20.68 5.93
N GLY A 324 -6.57 20.42 6.09
CA GLY A 324 -7.30 19.48 5.23
C GLY A 324 -7.33 19.95 3.79
N ARG A 325 -7.62 21.25 3.54
CA ARG A 325 -7.62 21.81 2.18
C ARG A 325 -6.28 21.66 1.48
N ASN A 326 -5.18 21.99 2.16
CA ASN A 326 -3.84 21.83 1.58
C ASN A 326 -3.51 20.35 1.29
N TYR A 327 -3.92 19.42 2.18
CA TYR A 327 -3.70 17.98 1.97
C TYR A 327 -4.44 17.47 0.72
N PHE A 328 -5.73 17.84 0.57
CA PHE A 328 -6.53 17.50 -0.63
C PHE A 328 -5.90 18.12 -1.89
N ALA A 329 -5.50 19.39 -1.84
CA ALA A 329 -4.82 20.07 -2.94
C ALA A 329 -3.53 19.36 -3.35
N GLY A 330 -2.74 18.89 -2.37
CA GLY A 330 -1.53 18.11 -2.62
C GLY A 330 -1.82 16.78 -3.32
N LEU A 331 -2.83 16.03 -2.89
CA LEU A 331 -3.26 14.79 -3.56
C LEU A 331 -3.65 15.03 -5.02
N LEU A 332 -4.31 16.16 -5.32
CA LEU A 332 -4.71 16.52 -6.69
C LEU A 332 -3.51 17.00 -7.52
N ALA A 333 -2.67 17.86 -6.96
CA ALA A 333 -1.52 18.43 -7.65
C ALA A 333 -0.53 17.35 -8.10
N TYR A 334 -0.29 16.36 -7.23
CA TYR A 334 0.66 15.28 -7.45
C TYR A 334 0.00 13.98 -7.94
N ALA A 335 -1.29 13.99 -8.29
CA ALA A 335 -2.02 12.80 -8.71
C ALA A 335 -1.34 12.03 -9.85
N SER A 336 -0.93 12.74 -10.92
CA SER A 336 -0.24 12.11 -12.05
C SER A 336 1.11 11.51 -11.68
N GLU A 337 1.84 12.12 -10.73
CA GLU A 337 3.16 11.67 -10.30
C GLU A 337 3.11 10.37 -9.49
N ILE A 338 2.05 10.19 -8.68
CA ILE A 338 1.88 9.00 -7.85
C ILE A 338 1.16 7.85 -8.58
N THR A 339 0.63 8.07 -9.80
CA THR A 339 -0.22 7.09 -10.50
C THR A 339 0.54 5.80 -10.81
N ALA A 340 1.80 5.82 -11.24
CA ALA A 340 2.57 4.60 -11.52
C ALA A 340 2.82 3.74 -10.26
N ILE A 341 2.82 4.34 -9.06
CA ILE A 341 2.99 3.63 -7.79
C ILE A 341 1.66 3.04 -7.32
N THR A 342 0.56 3.77 -7.50
CA THR A 342 -0.79 3.33 -7.08
C THR A 342 -1.46 2.41 -8.08
N ASN A 343 -1.00 2.40 -9.35
CA ASN A 343 -1.52 1.64 -10.48
C ASN A 343 -0.35 1.05 -11.30
N PRO A 344 0.37 0.04 -10.75
CA PRO A 344 1.71 -0.32 -11.24
C PRO A 344 1.75 -1.25 -12.46
N LEU A 345 0.60 -1.69 -12.96
CA LEU A 345 0.54 -2.68 -14.04
C LEU A 345 -0.07 -2.09 -15.32
N PRO A 346 0.29 -2.56 -16.52
CA PRO A 346 -0.39 -2.16 -17.76
C PRO A 346 -1.91 -2.36 -17.69
N ILE A 347 -2.35 -3.45 -17.03
CA ILE A 347 -3.77 -3.77 -16.87
C ILE A 347 -4.48 -2.83 -15.89
N SER A 348 -3.77 -2.10 -15.03
CA SER A 348 -4.33 -1.07 -14.14
C SER A 348 -5.04 0.01 -14.95
N TYR A 349 -4.48 0.39 -16.09
CA TYR A 349 -5.02 1.42 -17.00
C TYR A 349 -6.20 0.94 -17.83
N LYS A 350 -6.47 -0.38 -17.86
CA LYS A 350 -7.72 -0.93 -18.40
C LYS A 350 -8.89 -0.83 -17.37
N ARG A 351 -8.59 -0.59 -16.09
CA ARG A 351 -9.55 -0.21 -15.06
C ARG A 351 -9.81 1.30 -15.11
N LEU A 352 -8.76 2.11 -15.22
CA LEU A 352 -8.83 3.57 -15.25
C LEU A 352 -9.33 4.05 -16.62
N VAL A 353 -10.61 3.79 -16.90
CA VAL A 353 -11.27 4.23 -18.13
C VAL A 353 -12.57 4.96 -17.79
N PRO A 354 -12.94 6.03 -18.54
CA PRO A 354 -14.14 6.81 -18.27
C PRO A 354 -15.41 5.95 -18.23
N GLY A 355 -16.32 6.23 -17.30
CA GLY A 355 -17.63 5.57 -17.20
C GLY A 355 -17.62 4.15 -16.63
N ARG A 356 -16.53 3.71 -15.99
CA ARG A 356 -16.38 2.36 -15.40
C ARG A 356 -16.13 2.36 -13.89
N GLU A 357 -16.72 3.30 -13.16
CA GLU A 357 -16.62 3.47 -11.70
C GLU A 357 -15.20 3.72 -11.16
N ALA A 358 -14.22 3.89 -12.03
CA ALA A 358 -12.88 4.30 -11.69
C ALA A 358 -12.67 5.79 -12.05
N PRO A 359 -12.04 6.59 -11.19
CA PRO A 359 -11.77 7.99 -11.47
C PRO A 359 -10.62 8.10 -12.47
N THR A 360 -10.84 8.83 -13.55
CA THR A 360 -9.81 9.12 -14.57
C THR A 360 -9.44 10.60 -14.62
N TYR A 361 -10.26 11.47 -14.02
CA TYR A 361 -10.10 12.92 -14.03
C TYR A 361 -9.62 13.42 -12.66
N ILE A 362 -8.65 14.31 -12.64
CA ILE A 362 -8.08 14.90 -11.42
C ILE A 362 -9.08 15.93 -10.86
N SER A 363 -9.93 15.45 -9.98
CA SER A 363 -11.07 16.16 -9.44
C SER A 363 -11.33 15.83 -7.98
N TRP A 364 -12.04 16.72 -7.27
CA TRP A 364 -12.52 16.43 -5.93
C TRP A 364 -13.93 16.95 -5.73
N ASP A 365 -14.68 16.31 -4.85
CA ASP A 365 -16.00 16.78 -4.45
C ASP A 365 -16.44 16.08 -3.14
N TRP A 366 -17.47 16.66 -2.50
CA TRP A 366 -18.11 16.05 -1.35
C TRP A 366 -19.04 14.91 -1.78
N LEU A 367 -18.88 13.73 -1.16
CA LEU A 367 -19.74 12.55 -1.36
C LEU A 367 -19.90 12.07 -2.82
N ASN A 368 -19.20 12.67 -3.75
CA ASN A 368 -19.28 12.37 -5.18
C ASN A 368 -18.34 11.21 -5.54
N ARG A 369 -18.91 10.05 -5.86
CA ARG A 369 -18.14 8.85 -6.22
C ARG A 369 -17.50 8.87 -7.60
N THR A 370 -17.78 9.91 -8.41
CA THR A 370 -17.13 10.07 -9.72
C THR A 370 -15.83 10.87 -9.65
N ALA A 371 -15.56 11.54 -8.52
CA ALA A 371 -14.33 12.29 -8.28
C ALA A 371 -13.16 11.40 -7.89
N LEU A 372 -11.93 11.83 -8.19
CA LEU A 372 -10.68 11.17 -7.76
C LEU A 372 -10.49 11.26 -6.25
N CYS A 373 -10.66 12.46 -5.69
CA CYS A 373 -10.64 12.70 -4.25
C CYS A 373 -12.08 12.95 -3.78
N ARG A 374 -12.61 12.00 -3.02
CA ARG A 374 -13.96 12.11 -2.45
C ARG A 374 -13.88 12.54 -0.99
N GLY A 375 -14.40 13.72 -0.68
CA GLY A 375 -14.56 14.20 0.68
C GLY A 375 -15.69 13.48 1.41
N HIS A 376 -15.46 13.09 2.66
CA HIS A 376 -16.45 12.45 3.53
C HIS A 376 -16.69 13.24 4.81
N SER A 377 -17.89 13.08 5.37
CA SER A 377 -18.26 13.63 6.67
C SER A 377 -18.18 15.17 6.72
N ARG A 378 -18.68 15.85 5.66
CA ARG A 378 -18.78 17.31 5.58
C ARG A 378 -19.44 17.87 6.85
N GLY A 379 -18.82 18.90 7.43
CA GLY A 379 -19.34 19.60 8.60
C GLY A 379 -19.24 18.83 9.93
N ILE A 380 -18.66 17.65 9.97
CA ILE A 380 -18.50 16.87 11.22
C ILE A 380 -17.06 16.45 11.47
N ARG A 381 -16.72 16.20 12.77
CA ARG A 381 -15.34 15.89 13.23
C ARG A 381 -14.66 14.69 12.57
N LYS A 382 -15.40 13.89 11.78
CA LYS A 382 -14.90 12.70 11.07
C LYS A 382 -14.47 12.98 9.62
N VAL A 383 -14.18 14.23 9.27
CA VAL A 383 -13.73 14.62 7.93
C VAL A 383 -12.52 13.81 7.50
N ARG A 384 -12.57 13.30 6.29
CA ARG A 384 -11.49 12.54 5.65
C ARG A 384 -11.58 12.63 4.13
N VAL A 385 -10.49 12.36 3.44
CA VAL A 385 -10.46 12.16 1.97
C VAL A 385 -10.38 10.69 1.65
N GLU A 386 -11.12 10.25 0.64
CA GLU A 386 -10.99 8.96 -0.03
C GLU A 386 -10.29 9.19 -1.35
N TYR A 387 -9.07 8.65 -1.52
CA TYR A 387 -8.36 8.66 -2.79
C TYR A 387 -8.69 7.36 -3.55
N ARG A 388 -9.31 7.49 -4.74
CA ARG A 388 -10.03 6.38 -5.40
C ARG A 388 -9.29 5.71 -6.56
N SER A 389 -8.14 6.26 -6.98
CA SER A 389 -7.36 5.72 -8.09
C SER A 389 -6.69 4.37 -7.80
N PRO A 390 -6.12 4.09 -6.62
CA PRO A 390 -5.32 2.89 -6.41
C PRO A 390 -6.05 1.60 -6.74
N ASP A 391 -5.31 0.61 -7.19
CA ASP A 391 -5.81 -0.75 -7.34
C ASP A 391 -5.15 -1.73 -6.35
N PRO A 392 -5.77 -2.92 -6.10
CA PRO A 392 -5.29 -3.81 -5.06
C PRO A 392 -3.99 -4.54 -5.41
N LYS A 393 -3.43 -4.37 -6.62
CA LYS A 393 -2.11 -4.91 -7.01
C LYS A 393 -0.96 -4.01 -6.62
N CYS A 394 -1.20 -2.75 -6.28
CA CYS A 394 -0.11 -1.89 -5.80
C CYS A 394 0.51 -2.44 -4.51
N ASN A 395 1.78 -2.11 -4.30
CA ASN A 395 2.45 -2.31 -3.01
C ASN A 395 1.88 -1.29 -2.00
N PRO A 396 1.15 -1.70 -0.95
CA PRO A 396 0.47 -0.77 -0.05
C PRO A 396 1.46 0.12 0.70
N TYR A 397 2.66 -0.36 1.03
CA TYR A 397 3.67 0.48 1.68
C TYR A 397 4.10 1.65 0.78
N LEU A 398 4.39 1.36 -0.49
CA LEU A 398 4.81 2.38 -1.45
C LEU A 398 3.65 3.29 -1.86
N ALA A 399 2.46 2.73 -2.08
CA ALA A 399 1.27 3.49 -2.43
C ALA A 399 0.86 4.46 -1.31
N PHE A 400 0.87 4.00 -0.05
CA PHE A 400 0.55 4.85 1.10
C PHE A 400 1.64 5.90 1.34
N ALA A 401 2.93 5.55 1.16
CA ALA A 401 4.02 6.51 1.21
C ALA A 401 3.86 7.61 0.14
N ALA A 402 3.52 7.25 -1.10
CA ALA A 402 3.32 8.21 -2.18
C ALA A 402 2.12 9.15 -1.93
N MET A 403 0.97 8.60 -1.50
CA MET A 403 -0.23 9.40 -1.17
C MET A 403 0.02 10.33 0.03
N LEU A 404 0.63 9.83 1.10
CA LEU A 404 1.00 10.64 2.27
C LEU A 404 1.98 11.75 1.88
N SER A 405 2.98 11.43 1.05
CA SER A 405 3.96 12.40 0.54
C SER A 405 3.30 13.52 -0.26
N ALA A 406 2.35 13.18 -1.14
CA ALA A 406 1.60 14.16 -1.92
C ALA A 406 0.76 15.09 -1.03
N GLY A 407 0.04 14.54 -0.05
CA GLY A 407 -0.73 15.34 0.90
C GLY A 407 0.17 16.24 1.78
N LEU A 408 1.30 15.72 2.26
CA LEU A 408 2.25 16.51 3.06
C LEU A 408 2.94 17.61 2.23
N ALA A 409 3.22 17.36 0.95
CA ALA A 409 3.74 18.38 0.05
C ALA A 409 2.73 19.53 -0.12
N GLY A 410 1.45 19.21 -0.28
CA GLY A 410 0.39 20.22 -0.31
C GLY A 410 0.34 21.11 0.94
N ILE A 411 0.59 20.52 2.13
CA ILE A 411 0.67 21.29 3.39
C ILE A 411 1.95 22.14 3.45
N GLU A 412 3.11 21.60 3.04
CA GLU A 412 4.39 22.34 3.04
C GLU A 412 4.35 23.55 2.09
N GLU A 413 3.78 23.36 0.93
CA GLU A 413 3.70 24.34 -0.15
C GLU A 413 2.51 25.28 -0.02
N ASP A 414 1.67 25.05 0.99
CA ASP A 414 0.43 25.81 1.27
C ASP A 414 -0.50 25.85 0.05
N LEU A 415 -0.66 24.73 -0.64
CA LEU A 415 -1.42 24.64 -1.88
C LEU A 415 -2.90 24.95 -1.64
N GLU A 416 -3.47 25.79 -2.50
CA GLU A 416 -4.89 26.14 -2.44
C GLU A 416 -5.76 25.06 -3.09
N LEU A 417 -6.78 24.60 -2.36
CA LEU A 417 -7.77 23.68 -2.89
C LEU A 417 -8.84 24.47 -3.69
N GLN A 418 -8.95 24.16 -4.98
CA GLN A 418 -9.99 24.75 -5.82
C GLN A 418 -11.39 24.34 -5.32
N PRO A 419 -12.42 25.17 -5.51
CA PRO A 419 -13.80 24.80 -5.17
C PRO A 419 -14.23 23.48 -5.83
N CYS A 420 -15.05 22.68 -5.13
CA CYS A 420 -15.75 21.56 -5.75
C CYS A 420 -16.80 22.06 -6.74
N ASP A 421 -17.05 21.30 -7.81
CA ASP A 421 -17.94 21.78 -8.87
C ASP A 421 -19.23 20.94 -9.05
N ASN A 422 -19.46 19.95 -8.22
CA ASN A 422 -20.67 19.11 -8.15
C ASN A 422 -21.06 18.42 -9.47
N ARG A 423 -20.10 18.22 -10.39
CA ARG A 423 -20.35 17.53 -11.67
C ARG A 423 -20.33 16.02 -11.54
N ASN A 424 -21.01 15.36 -12.47
CA ASN A 424 -20.76 13.95 -12.73
C ASN A 424 -19.56 13.82 -13.68
N PHE A 425 -18.35 13.57 -13.15
CA PHE A 425 -17.12 13.49 -13.93
C PHE A 425 -17.08 12.32 -14.92
N TYR A 426 -18.02 11.37 -14.85
CA TYR A 426 -18.14 10.32 -15.87
C TYR A 426 -18.77 10.83 -17.17
N THR A 427 -19.58 11.89 -17.10
CA THR A 427 -20.32 12.44 -18.24
C THR A 427 -19.93 13.87 -18.61
N ASP A 428 -19.50 14.67 -17.63
CA ASP A 428 -19.03 16.04 -17.85
C ASP A 428 -17.67 16.25 -17.15
N HIS A 429 -16.63 16.27 -17.95
CA HIS A 429 -15.24 16.46 -17.55
C HIS A 429 -14.54 17.59 -18.30
N THR A 430 -15.32 18.48 -18.90
CA THR A 430 -14.81 19.60 -19.70
C THR A 430 -13.83 20.46 -18.89
N GLY A 431 -12.58 20.58 -19.39
CA GLY A 431 -11.53 21.37 -18.76
C GLY A 431 -10.86 20.73 -17.53
N VAL A 432 -11.18 19.47 -17.20
CA VAL A 432 -10.54 18.72 -16.10
C VAL A 432 -9.36 17.93 -16.64
N LYS A 433 -8.21 18.03 -15.97
CA LYS A 433 -7.00 17.27 -16.32
C LYS A 433 -7.21 15.77 -16.08
N GLU A 434 -6.73 14.94 -16.99
CA GLU A 434 -6.78 13.48 -16.88
C GLU A 434 -5.57 12.93 -16.11
N LEU A 435 -5.75 11.77 -15.48
CA LEU A 435 -4.66 10.92 -15.05
C LEU A 435 -3.93 10.34 -16.28
N PRO A 436 -2.66 9.90 -16.14
CA PRO A 436 -1.95 9.22 -17.23
C PRO A 436 -2.78 8.07 -17.82
N GLY A 437 -2.85 7.96 -19.13
CA GLY A 437 -3.68 6.98 -19.84
C GLY A 437 -3.08 5.58 -19.93
N ASN A 438 -1.79 5.42 -19.61
CA ASN A 438 -1.07 4.14 -19.66
C ASN A 438 0.13 4.14 -18.72
N LEU A 439 0.68 2.92 -18.46
CA LEU A 439 1.81 2.77 -17.57
C LEU A 439 3.06 3.51 -18.05
N GLY A 440 3.34 3.50 -19.35
CA GLY A 440 4.51 4.19 -19.90
C GLY A 440 4.50 5.68 -19.61
N GLU A 441 3.38 6.34 -19.86
CA GLU A 441 3.19 7.77 -19.54
C GLU A 441 3.32 8.04 -18.03
N ALA A 442 2.69 7.22 -17.20
CA ALA A 442 2.74 7.38 -15.75
C ALA A 442 4.17 7.23 -15.19
N LEU A 443 4.96 6.30 -15.72
CA LEU A 443 6.36 6.10 -15.36
C LEU A 443 7.23 7.31 -15.71
N GLU A 444 7.04 7.88 -16.91
CA GLU A 444 7.78 9.06 -17.35
C GLU A 444 7.48 10.30 -16.48
N ILE A 445 6.26 10.41 -15.97
CA ILE A 445 5.89 11.47 -15.03
C ILE A 445 6.48 11.19 -13.65
N MET A 446 6.35 9.96 -13.13
CA MET A 446 6.84 9.54 -11.82
C MET A 446 8.34 9.77 -11.67
N VAL A 447 9.15 9.32 -12.66
CA VAL A 447 10.62 9.39 -12.56
C VAL A 447 11.16 10.81 -12.48
N ARG A 448 10.41 11.79 -12.98
CA ARG A 448 10.75 13.23 -12.95
C ARG A 448 10.25 13.94 -11.69
N SER A 449 9.51 13.28 -10.83
CA SER A 449 8.91 13.87 -9.64
C SER A 449 9.97 14.24 -8.59
N ALA A 450 10.20 15.52 -8.41
CA ALA A 450 11.06 16.03 -7.34
C ALA A 450 10.49 15.76 -5.95
N MET A 451 9.15 15.78 -5.83
CA MET A 451 8.42 15.49 -4.58
C MET A 451 8.65 14.04 -4.15
N LEU A 452 8.44 13.06 -5.04
CA LEU A 452 8.66 11.65 -4.72
C LEU A 452 10.13 11.35 -4.39
N ARG A 453 11.08 11.90 -5.16
CA ARG A 453 12.51 11.76 -4.89
C ARG A 453 12.91 12.32 -3.53
N LYS A 454 12.41 13.50 -3.17
CA LYS A 454 12.64 14.14 -1.86
C LYS A 454 12.09 13.29 -0.71
N ARG A 455 10.92 12.66 -0.88
CA ARG A 455 10.18 11.98 0.19
C ARG A 455 10.49 10.50 0.32
N MET A 456 10.62 9.81 -0.80
CA MET A 456 10.78 8.35 -0.83
C MET A 456 12.21 7.92 -1.17
N GLY A 457 13.03 8.80 -1.74
CA GLY A 457 14.41 8.54 -2.15
C GLY A 457 14.55 8.27 -3.64
N ASN A 458 15.74 8.57 -4.17
CA ASN A 458 16.04 8.38 -5.59
C ASN A 458 16.05 6.90 -5.98
N PHE A 459 16.67 6.06 -5.15
CA PHE A 459 16.84 4.63 -5.42
C PHE A 459 15.49 3.93 -5.76
N ILE A 460 14.48 4.10 -4.89
CA ILE A 460 13.19 3.43 -5.12
C ILE A 460 12.49 3.96 -6.37
N ILE A 461 12.56 5.27 -6.64
CA ILE A 461 11.90 5.87 -7.81
C ILE A 461 12.57 5.39 -9.11
N ASP A 462 13.90 5.37 -9.17
CA ASP A 462 14.63 4.87 -10.33
C ASP A 462 14.40 3.37 -10.53
N THR A 463 14.37 2.60 -9.45
CA THR A 463 14.09 1.16 -9.49
C THR A 463 12.69 0.85 -10.00
N LEU A 464 11.66 1.52 -9.48
CA LEU A 464 10.28 1.34 -9.93
C LEU A 464 10.11 1.73 -11.40
N TYR A 465 10.82 2.78 -11.84
CA TYR A 465 10.84 3.18 -13.25
C TYR A 465 11.42 2.07 -14.14
N GLU A 466 12.59 1.52 -13.79
CA GLU A 466 13.22 0.46 -14.60
C GLU A 466 12.37 -0.81 -14.64
N LEU A 467 11.87 -1.28 -13.49
CA LEU A 467 11.00 -2.46 -13.43
C LEU A 467 9.70 -2.25 -14.21
N GLY A 468 9.07 -1.10 -14.06
CA GLY A 468 7.83 -0.76 -14.76
C GLY A 468 8.05 -0.60 -16.27
N ARG A 469 9.17 0.00 -16.69
CA ARG A 469 9.53 0.17 -18.10
C ARG A 469 9.76 -1.16 -18.79
N ASP A 470 10.43 -2.11 -18.12
CA ASP A 470 10.64 -3.46 -18.68
C ASP A 470 9.29 -4.17 -18.86
N LEU A 471 8.41 -4.12 -17.85
CA LEU A 471 7.05 -4.66 -17.92
C LEU A 471 6.20 -3.99 -19.01
N TRP A 472 6.30 -2.66 -19.15
CA TRP A 472 5.57 -1.92 -20.18
C TRP A 472 6.06 -2.26 -21.58
N ARG A 473 7.38 -2.44 -21.77
CA ARG A 473 7.97 -2.85 -23.04
C ARG A 473 7.51 -4.26 -23.44
N GLU A 474 7.54 -5.21 -22.49
CA GLU A 474 7.05 -6.57 -22.72
C GLU A 474 5.58 -6.56 -23.14
N TYR A 475 4.74 -5.81 -22.40
CA TYR A 475 3.32 -5.66 -22.71
C TYR A 475 3.07 -5.07 -24.11
N CYS A 476 3.85 -4.09 -24.56
CA CYS A 476 3.72 -3.48 -25.88
C CYS A 476 4.20 -4.38 -27.03
N GLN A 477 4.98 -5.41 -26.73
CA GLN A 477 5.44 -6.40 -27.73
C GLN A 477 4.45 -7.56 -27.91
N GLU A 478 3.50 -7.71 -26.97
CA GLU A 478 2.49 -8.76 -27.05
C GLU A 478 1.45 -8.41 -28.11
N VAL A 479 1.21 -9.36 -29.04
CA VAL A 479 0.19 -9.23 -30.09
C VAL A 479 -1.09 -9.92 -29.60
N SER A 480 -2.11 -9.12 -29.33
CA SER A 480 -3.39 -9.62 -28.83
C SER A 480 -4.38 -9.97 -29.95
N ASP A 481 -5.40 -10.77 -29.63
CA ASP A 481 -6.52 -11.05 -30.55
C ASP A 481 -7.20 -9.79 -31.10
N ILE A 482 -7.20 -8.68 -30.34
CA ILE A 482 -7.80 -7.42 -30.79
C ILE A 482 -6.98 -6.81 -31.92
N ASP A 483 -5.65 -6.84 -31.81
CA ASP A 483 -4.75 -6.29 -32.84
C ASP A 483 -4.94 -7.04 -34.17
N ILE A 484 -5.18 -8.34 -34.10
CA ILE A 484 -5.40 -9.17 -35.29
C ILE A 484 -6.80 -8.94 -35.89
N ARG A 485 -7.86 -8.89 -35.07
CA ARG A 485 -9.25 -8.78 -35.53
C ARG A 485 -9.56 -7.52 -36.34
N HIS A 486 -8.81 -6.46 -36.16
CA HIS A 486 -9.00 -5.22 -36.92
C HIS A 486 -8.46 -5.27 -38.34
N TYR A 487 -7.65 -6.29 -38.67
CA TYR A 487 -7.00 -6.42 -39.97
C TYR A 487 -7.46 -7.65 -40.75
N PHE A 488 -8.21 -8.55 -40.16
CA PHE A 488 -8.82 -9.73 -40.73
C PHE A 488 -10.30 -9.88 -40.34
#